data_b614a624f1238f0774f4e30bc069ac6b
#
_entry.id   b614a624f1238f0774f4e30bc069ac6b
#
_cell.length_a   1.000
_cell.length_b   1.000
_cell.length_c   1.000
_cell.angle_alpha   90.00
_cell.angle_beta   90.00
_cell.angle_gamma   90.00
#
_symmetry.space_group_name_H-M   'P 1'
#
loop_
_entity.id
_entity.type
_entity.pdbx_description
1 polymer ?
#
loop_
_entity_poly.entity_id
_entity_poly.type
_entity_poly.pdbx_seq_one_letter_code
_entity_poly.pdbx_strand_id
1 'polypeptide(L)'
;MSTCKICKTELTWENKTLCIRCGVEICEDCSTRNKFKCDKCADKLKIKIPDVIRRSSIEDYKSCPYYFKLHVIDGNEPRQNVLARLGSDLHDLYEHIQRGDVEIKDIDTQTDWILSHIEEDYPEEDMNRVEQRARISNQSFIKLLPTLTNKAIAFEERINFSIGEGIPQVTIAYDRLEEDENGDLHIVDWKTGKVMSGKKLTTDLQPALYLQAVKEKYGKMPKSFKLVYVSDIDKQGNYKERTFHSIDGNKFVCKVGNKEYIQDISEQIKVVQKLFAQIKQGKFSIPAKPDYFKCKMCDFKEKGLCSGNDTQNWININEERQKYGW
;
A
#
# COMPACT_ATOMS: atom_id res chain seq x y z
N MET A 1 -8.58 -17.71 -46.03
CA MET A 1 -8.20 -16.33 -45.62
C MET A 1 -8.99 -15.97 -44.39
N SER A 2 -8.35 -15.41 -43.37
CA SER A 2 -9.05 -14.98 -42.15
C SER A 2 -9.59 -13.55 -42.33
N THR A 3 -10.70 -13.25 -41.65
CA THR A 3 -11.30 -11.91 -41.68
C THR A 3 -11.35 -11.29 -40.31
N CYS A 4 -11.19 -9.98 -40.24
CA CYS A 4 -11.32 -9.21 -39.01
C CYS A 4 -12.67 -9.49 -38.33
N LYS A 5 -12.65 -9.87 -37.06
CA LYS A 5 -13.89 -10.20 -36.34
C LYS A 5 -14.77 -8.96 -36.06
N ILE A 6 -14.24 -7.76 -36.27
CA ILE A 6 -14.95 -6.48 -36.06
C ILE A 6 -15.57 -6.02 -37.40
N CYS A 7 -14.73 -5.60 -38.36
CA CYS A 7 -15.19 -4.95 -39.60
C CYS A 7 -15.30 -5.88 -40.81
N LYS A 8 -14.94 -7.17 -40.65
CA LYS A 8 -14.96 -8.19 -41.70
C LYS A 8 -13.94 -8.00 -42.84
N THR A 9 -13.06 -7.01 -42.73
CA THR A 9 -11.94 -6.83 -43.67
C THR A 9 -11.06 -8.06 -43.72
N GLU A 10 -10.59 -8.43 -44.88
CA GLU A 10 -9.64 -9.52 -45.07
C GLU A 10 -8.33 -9.23 -44.34
N LEU A 11 -7.82 -10.22 -43.60
CA LEU A 11 -6.60 -10.10 -42.82
C LEU A 11 -5.41 -10.63 -43.62
N THR A 12 -4.44 -9.77 -43.82
CA THR A 12 -3.13 -10.09 -44.37
C THR A 12 -2.09 -10.11 -43.23
N TRP A 13 -0.90 -10.60 -43.51
CA TRP A 13 0.18 -10.55 -42.51
C TRP A 13 0.57 -9.12 -42.09
N GLU A 14 0.33 -8.12 -42.96
CA GLU A 14 0.64 -6.70 -42.74
C GLU A 14 -0.38 -5.98 -41.85
N ASN A 15 -1.67 -6.35 -41.93
CA ASN A 15 -2.75 -5.65 -41.25
C ASN A 15 -3.36 -6.45 -40.07
N LYS A 16 -2.80 -7.62 -39.78
CA LYS A 16 -3.32 -8.52 -38.74
C LYS A 16 -2.67 -8.28 -37.40
N THR A 17 -3.49 -8.20 -36.37
CA THR A 17 -3.05 -8.22 -34.99
C THR A 17 -3.99 -9.07 -34.13
N LEU A 18 -3.66 -9.28 -32.89
CA LEU A 18 -4.45 -10.07 -31.96
C LEU A 18 -5.13 -9.20 -30.93
N CYS A 19 -6.36 -9.50 -30.56
CA CYS A 19 -6.98 -8.94 -29.39
C CYS A 19 -6.14 -9.31 -28.15
N ILE A 20 -5.63 -8.32 -27.43
CA ILE A 20 -4.77 -8.52 -26.26
C ILE A 20 -5.46 -9.26 -25.11
N ARG A 21 -6.78 -9.44 -25.19
CA ARG A 21 -7.56 -10.10 -24.13
C ARG A 21 -7.93 -11.55 -24.44
N CYS A 22 -8.31 -11.85 -25.67
CA CYS A 22 -8.81 -13.17 -26.02
C CYS A 22 -8.08 -13.83 -27.21
N GLY A 23 -7.04 -13.17 -27.73
CA GLY A 23 -6.22 -13.70 -28.83
C GLY A 23 -6.93 -13.78 -30.23
N VAL A 24 -8.17 -13.28 -30.36
CA VAL A 24 -8.85 -13.30 -31.63
C VAL A 24 -8.21 -12.34 -32.64
N GLU A 25 -8.15 -12.75 -33.91
CA GLU A 25 -7.56 -11.91 -34.95
C GLU A 25 -8.45 -10.72 -35.32
N ILE A 26 -7.88 -9.54 -35.38
CA ILE A 26 -8.50 -8.26 -35.73
C ILE A 26 -7.55 -7.48 -36.67
N CYS A 27 -8.10 -6.55 -37.48
CA CYS A 27 -7.23 -5.69 -38.27
C CYS A 27 -6.65 -4.55 -37.40
N GLU A 28 -5.54 -3.97 -37.86
CA GLU A 28 -4.82 -2.94 -37.16
C GLU A 28 -5.69 -1.69 -36.86
N ASP A 29 -6.50 -1.24 -37.83
CA ASP A 29 -7.42 -0.12 -37.67
C ASP A 29 -8.45 -0.35 -36.55
N CYS A 30 -9.05 -1.56 -36.51
CA CYS A 30 -9.99 -1.91 -35.44
C CYS A 30 -9.28 -2.11 -34.12
N SER A 31 -8.05 -2.60 -34.13
CA SER A 31 -7.18 -2.73 -32.97
C SER A 31 -6.90 -1.35 -32.37
N THR A 32 -6.48 -0.40 -33.18
CA THR A 32 -6.17 0.96 -32.74
C THR A 32 -7.41 1.66 -32.19
N ARG A 33 -8.56 1.60 -32.92
CA ARG A 33 -9.83 2.19 -32.46
C ARG A 33 -10.32 1.59 -31.15
N ASN A 34 -10.19 0.28 -30.96
CA ASN A 34 -10.65 -0.44 -29.77
C ASN A 34 -9.55 -0.69 -28.75
N LYS A 35 -8.46 0.09 -28.79
CA LYS A 35 -7.32 -0.05 -27.86
C LYS A 35 -6.84 -1.50 -27.78
N PHE A 36 -6.54 -2.09 -28.94
CA PHE A 36 -6.03 -3.46 -29.11
C PHE A 36 -6.99 -4.58 -28.67
N LYS A 37 -8.32 -4.36 -28.70
CA LYS A 37 -9.34 -5.34 -28.32
C LYS A 37 -10.36 -5.54 -29.43
N CYS A 38 -10.93 -6.76 -29.53
CA CYS A 38 -12.12 -6.99 -30.35
C CYS A 38 -13.36 -6.38 -29.67
N ASP A 39 -14.46 -6.18 -30.43
CA ASP A 39 -15.69 -5.58 -29.91
C ASP A 39 -16.20 -6.30 -28.67
N LYS A 40 -16.25 -7.64 -28.66
CA LYS A 40 -16.68 -8.43 -27.50
C LYS A 40 -15.83 -8.14 -26.24
N CYS A 41 -14.55 -7.82 -26.42
CA CYS A 41 -13.66 -7.50 -25.31
C CYS A 41 -13.66 -6.00 -24.98
N ALA A 42 -13.98 -5.13 -25.94
CA ALA A 42 -14.19 -3.70 -25.73
C ALA A 42 -15.49 -3.46 -24.95
N ASP A 43 -16.60 -4.10 -25.36
CA ASP A 43 -17.91 -3.99 -24.67
C ASP A 43 -17.91 -4.65 -23.29
N LYS A 44 -17.08 -5.67 -23.06
CA LYS A 44 -16.98 -6.33 -21.75
C LYS A 44 -16.21 -5.54 -20.70
N LEU A 45 -15.70 -4.36 -21.03
CA LEU A 45 -14.98 -3.50 -20.11
C LEU A 45 -15.90 -2.54 -19.34
N LYS A 46 -16.96 -3.03 -18.76
CA LYS A 46 -17.39 -2.49 -17.46
C LYS A 46 -16.42 -3.06 -16.43
N ILE A 47 -15.29 -2.37 -16.24
CA ILE A 47 -14.36 -2.66 -15.15
C ILE A 47 -15.21 -2.54 -13.89
N LYS A 48 -15.46 -3.66 -13.23
CA LYS A 48 -16.17 -3.67 -11.96
C LYS A 48 -15.16 -3.23 -10.89
N ILE A 49 -15.11 -1.93 -10.66
CA ILE A 49 -14.32 -1.38 -9.55
C ILE A 49 -15.12 -1.65 -8.27
N PRO A 50 -14.52 -2.17 -7.21
CA PRO A 50 -15.19 -2.32 -5.92
C PRO A 50 -15.72 -0.97 -5.40
N ASP A 51 -16.84 -0.98 -4.69
CA ASP A 51 -17.43 0.23 -4.10
C ASP A 51 -16.57 0.81 -2.97
N VAL A 52 -15.74 -0.04 -2.36
CA VAL A 52 -14.78 0.33 -1.31
C VAL A 52 -13.40 -0.19 -1.68
N ILE A 53 -12.39 0.66 -1.61
CA ILE A 53 -10.98 0.32 -1.93
C ILE A 53 -10.08 0.63 -0.75
N ARG A 54 -9.22 -0.32 -0.40
CA ARG A 54 -8.22 -0.15 0.66
C ARG A 54 -7.16 0.88 0.24
N ARG A 55 -6.69 1.68 1.21
CA ARG A 55 -5.57 2.60 0.98
C ARG A 55 -4.34 1.89 0.37
N SER A 56 -4.00 0.70 0.86
CA SER A 56 -2.88 -0.09 0.32
C SER A 56 -3.06 -0.41 -1.17
N SER A 57 -4.27 -0.73 -1.61
CA SER A 57 -4.56 -0.99 -3.03
C SER A 57 -4.37 0.26 -3.90
N ILE A 58 -4.60 1.46 -3.37
CA ILE A 58 -4.31 2.72 -4.09
C ILE A 58 -2.80 2.89 -4.28
N GLU A 59 -2.00 2.57 -3.25
CA GLU A 59 -0.52 2.57 -3.35
C GLU A 59 -0.02 1.46 -4.29
N ASP A 60 -0.70 0.32 -4.34
CA ASP A 60 -0.41 -0.73 -5.31
C ASP A 60 -0.62 -0.24 -6.74
N TYR A 61 -1.76 0.44 -7.02
CA TYR A 61 -2.01 1.05 -8.33
C TYR A 61 -0.94 2.09 -8.67
N LYS A 62 -0.59 2.95 -7.73
CA LYS A 62 0.45 3.98 -7.90
C LYS A 62 1.81 3.38 -8.25
N SER A 63 2.14 2.23 -7.69
CA SER A 63 3.42 1.53 -7.93
C SER A 63 3.38 0.62 -9.16
N CYS A 64 2.31 -0.13 -9.36
CA CYS A 64 2.11 -1.03 -10.50
C CYS A 64 0.61 -1.17 -10.84
N PRO A 65 0.09 -0.41 -11.82
CA PRO A 65 -1.31 -0.52 -12.23
C PRO A 65 -1.74 -1.94 -12.63
N TYR A 66 -0.81 -2.74 -13.17
CA TYR A 66 -1.10 -4.12 -13.55
C TYR A 66 -1.25 -5.05 -12.34
N TYR A 67 -0.44 -4.85 -11.28
CA TYR A 67 -0.62 -5.55 -10.01
C TYR A 67 -2.00 -5.29 -9.41
N PHE A 68 -2.40 -4.01 -9.35
CA PHE A 68 -3.73 -3.63 -8.90
C PHE A 68 -4.84 -4.31 -9.73
N LYS A 69 -4.67 -4.37 -11.05
CA LYS A 69 -5.64 -5.07 -11.91
C LYS A 69 -5.76 -6.53 -11.53
N LEU A 70 -4.65 -7.25 -11.44
CA LEU A 70 -4.66 -8.67 -11.09
C LEU A 70 -5.26 -8.91 -9.72
N HIS A 71 -4.88 -8.11 -8.72
CA HIS A 71 -5.35 -8.26 -7.34
C HIS A 71 -6.81 -7.79 -7.19
N VAL A 72 -7.07 -6.50 -7.45
CA VAL A 72 -8.34 -5.86 -7.06
C VAL A 72 -9.45 -6.06 -8.09
N ILE A 73 -9.11 -6.05 -9.38
CA ILE A 73 -10.13 -6.14 -10.46
C ILE A 73 -10.38 -7.58 -10.86
N ASP A 74 -9.32 -8.39 -11.00
CA ASP A 74 -9.42 -9.78 -11.44
C ASP A 74 -9.61 -10.75 -10.24
N GLY A 75 -9.42 -10.29 -8.99
CA GLY A 75 -9.67 -11.05 -7.76
C GLY A 75 -8.61 -12.10 -7.44
N ASN A 76 -7.38 -11.95 -7.95
CA ASN A 76 -6.30 -12.86 -7.60
C ASN A 76 -5.67 -12.44 -6.27
N GLU A 77 -5.64 -13.34 -5.30
CA GLU A 77 -5.01 -13.07 -4.00
C GLU A 77 -3.49 -13.28 -4.09
N PRO A 78 -2.68 -12.25 -3.79
CA PRO A 78 -1.24 -12.42 -3.68
C PRO A 78 -0.90 -13.17 -2.38
N ARG A 79 0.15 -13.98 -2.40
CA ARG A 79 0.71 -14.54 -1.18
C ARG A 79 1.28 -13.40 -0.34
N GLN A 80 0.86 -13.31 0.89
CA GLN A 80 1.45 -12.38 1.84
C GLN A 80 2.88 -12.83 2.17
N ASN A 81 3.85 -11.91 2.17
CA ASN A 81 5.19 -12.29 2.62
C ASN A 81 5.24 -12.43 4.15
N VAL A 82 6.15 -13.25 4.64
CA VAL A 82 6.27 -13.62 6.05
C VAL A 82 6.37 -12.40 6.99
N LEU A 83 7.11 -11.36 6.60
CA LEU A 83 7.25 -10.15 7.44
C LEU A 83 5.98 -9.27 7.45
N ALA A 84 5.19 -9.30 6.38
CA ALA A 84 3.90 -8.63 6.36
C ALA A 84 2.87 -9.41 7.20
N ARG A 85 2.92 -10.75 7.18
CA ARG A 85 2.12 -11.61 8.07
C ARG A 85 2.46 -11.33 9.53
N LEU A 86 3.74 -11.39 9.89
CA LEU A 86 4.20 -11.03 11.24
C LEU A 86 3.71 -9.65 11.66
N GLY A 87 3.81 -8.66 10.75
CA GLY A 87 3.34 -7.31 11.01
C GLY A 87 1.86 -7.26 11.39
N SER A 88 1.01 -7.97 10.64
CA SER A 88 -0.43 -8.03 10.93
C SER A 88 -0.70 -8.68 12.29
N ASP A 89 -0.07 -9.83 12.56
CA ASP A 89 -0.29 -10.57 13.81
C ASP A 89 0.21 -9.78 15.05
N LEU A 90 1.30 -9.01 14.91
CA LEU A 90 1.77 -8.11 15.98
C LEU A 90 0.84 -6.90 16.18
N HIS A 91 0.23 -6.34 15.13
CA HIS A 91 -0.77 -5.28 15.28
C HIS A 91 -1.97 -5.79 16.07
N ASP A 92 -2.49 -6.99 15.74
CA ASP A 92 -3.59 -7.61 16.47
C ASP A 92 -3.21 -7.85 17.95
N LEU A 93 -2.01 -8.36 18.23
CA LEU A 93 -1.52 -8.55 19.60
C LEU A 93 -1.45 -7.21 20.37
N TYR A 94 -0.92 -6.16 19.74
CA TYR A 94 -0.79 -4.84 20.38
C TYR A 94 -2.14 -4.18 20.63
N GLU A 95 -3.13 -4.40 19.77
CA GLU A 95 -4.51 -3.98 20.02
C GLU A 95 -5.07 -4.67 21.28
N HIS A 96 -4.95 -6.01 21.36
CA HIS A 96 -5.44 -6.78 22.51
C HIS A 96 -4.77 -6.34 23.83
N ILE A 97 -3.48 -6.04 23.82
CA ILE A 97 -2.78 -5.51 25.00
C ILE A 97 -3.35 -4.14 25.40
N GLN A 98 -3.59 -3.25 24.44
CA GLN A 98 -4.12 -1.92 24.74
C GLN A 98 -5.57 -1.93 25.20
N ARG A 99 -6.36 -2.91 24.75
CA ARG A 99 -7.74 -3.14 25.24
C ARG A 99 -7.77 -3.78 26.63
N GLY A 100 -6.64 -4.34 27.09
CA GLY A 100 -6.56 -5.09 28.33
C GLY A 100 -7.01 -6.57 28.21
N ASP A 101 -7.19 -7.06 26.98
CA ASP A 101 -7.54 -8.47 26.73
C ASP A 101 -6.34 -9.39 26.96
N VAL A 102 -5.12 -8.87 26.77
CA VAL A 102 -3.84 -9.56 27.00
C VAL A 102 -2.99 -8.70 27.92
N GLU A 103 -2.42 -9.31 28.96
CA GLU A 103 -1.51 -8.61 29.83
C GLU A 103 -0.13 -8.44 29.17
N ILE A 104 0.50 -7.28 29.37
CA ILE A 104 1.80 -6.98 28.74
C ILE A 104 2.90 -7.97 29.13
N LYS A 105 2.81 -8.58 30.31
CA LYS A 105 3.76 -9.61 30.76
C LYS A 105 3.72 -10.86 29.89
N ASP A 106 2.60 -11.12 29.19
CA ASP A 106 2.37 -12.30 28.38
C ASP A 106 2.74 -12.09 26.89
N ILE A 107 3.26 -10.90 26.55
CA ILE A 107 3.59 -10.52 25.17
C ILE A 107 4.53 -11.51 24.49
N ASP A 108 5.53 -12.04 25.21
CA ASP A 108 6.50 -12.98 24.64
C ASP A 108 5.86 -14.36 24.42
N THR A 109 4.99 -14.83 25.32
CA THR A 109 4.25 -16.10 25.17
C THR A 109 3.30 -16.02 23.96
N GLN A 110 2.58 -14.90 23.80
CA GLN A 110 1.71 -14.70 22.63
C GLN A 110 2.53 -14.62 21.34
N THR A 111 3.70 -14.01 21.41
CA THR A 111 4.61 -13.95 20.25
C THR A 111 5.14 -15.32 19.86
N ASP A 112 5.48 -16.18 20.82
CA ASP A 112 5.88 -17.57 20.54
C ASP A 112 4.78 -18.35 19.83
N TRP A 113 3.52 -18.16 20.25
CA TRP A 113 2.36 -18.73 19.58
C TRP A 113 2.22 -18.20 18.13
N ILE A 114 2.37 -16.89 17.90
CA ILE A 114 2.36 -16.29 16.55
C ILE A 114 3.46 -16.89 15.69
N LEU A 115 4.69 -16.99 16.22
CA LEU A 115 5.84 -17.49 15.48
C LEU A 115 5.67 -18.96 15.08
N SER A 116 5.10 -19.81 15.95
CA SER A 116 4.82 -21.21 15.61
C SER A 116 3.86 -21.36 14.42
N HIS A 117 2.82 -20.52 14.34
CA HIS A 117 1.89 -20.53 13.21
C HIS A 117 2.52 -19.96 11.94
N ILE A 118 3.38 -18.95 12.06
CA ILE A 118 4.14 -18.43 10.92
C ILE A 118 5.09 -19.51 10.38
N GLU A 119 5.76 -20.27 11.22
CA GLU A 119 6.64 -21.36 10.80
C GLU A 119 5.90 -22.46 10.05
N GLU A 120 4.68 -22.82 10.51
CA GLU A 120 3.81 -23.76 9.81
C GLU A 120 3.39 -23.24 8.42
N ASP A 121 3.02 -21.96 8.31
CA ASP A 121 2.57 -21.35 7.06
C ASP A 121 3.72 -21.05 6.07
N TYR A 122 4.96 -20.89 6.58
CA TYR A 122 6.13 -20.45 5.81
C TYR A 122 7.39 -21.29 6.16
N PRO A 123 7.38 -22.59 5.95
CA PRO A 123 8.46 -23.50 6.38
C PRO A 123 9.80 -23.25 5.64
N GLU A 124 9.78 -22.53 4.52
CA GLU A 124 10.96 -22.17 3.74
C GLU A 124 11.70 -20.91 4.23
N GLU A 125 11.13 -20.19 5.21
CA GLU A 125 11.67 -18.91 5.66
C GLU A 125 12.68 -19.06 6.80
N ASP A 126 13.59 -18.10 6.90
CA ASP A 126 14.53 -18.00 8.03
C ASP A 126 13.82 -17.48 9.28
N MET A 127 13.33 -18.38 10.11
CA MET A 127 12.60 -18.06 11.33
C MET A 127 13.43 -17.27 12.35
N ASN A 128 14.76 -17.42 12.39
CA ASN A 128 15.61 -16.60 13.28
C ASN A 128 15.45 -15.10 12.97
N ARG A 129 15.38 -14.77 11.69
CA ARG A 129 15.16 -13.37 11.24
C ARG A 129 13.77 -12.87 11.60
N VAL A 130 12.76 -13.71 11.48
CA VAL A 130 11.36 -13.38 11.79
C VAL A 130 11.22 -13.14 13.30
N GLU A 131 11.74 -14.07 14.11
CA GLU A 131 11.74 -13.98 15.56
C GLU A 131 12.50 -12.75 16.07
N GLN A 132 13.73 -12.52 15.60
CA GLN A 132 14.49 -11.33 15.98
C GLN A 132 13.68 -10.04 15.74
N ARG A 133 12.98 -9.97 14.61
CA ARG A 133 12.13 -8.82 14.29
C ARG A 133 10.95 -8.70 15.25
N ALA A 134 10.29 -9.81 15.58
CA ALA A 134 9.19 -9.83 16.54
C ALA A 134 9.64 -9.33 17.93
N ARG A 135 10.76 -9.86 18.45
CA ARG A 135 11.30 -9.46 19.76
C ARG A 135 11.70 -7.99 19.82
N ILE A 136 12.34 -7.47 18.76
CA ILE A 136 12.67 -6.03 18.67
C ILE A 136 11.38 -5.19 18.66
N SER A 137 10.36 -5.62 17.93
CA SER A 137 9.08 -4.92 17.86
C SER A 137 8.39 -4.89 19.23
N ASN A 138 8.36 -6.00 19.95
CA ASN A 138 7.80 -6.08 21.31
C ASN A 138 8.51 -5.17 22.29
N GLN A 139 9.84 -5.22 22.32
CA GLN A 139 10.63 -4.34 23.18
C GLN A 139 10.37 -2.86 22.92
N SER A 140 10.23 -2.49 21.65
CA SER A 140 9.91 -1.15 21.23
C SER A 140 8.47 -0.76 21.64
N PHE A 141 7.52 -1.68 21.48
CA PHE A 141 6.13 -1.44 21.90
C PHE A 141 6.00 -1.29 23.42
N ILE A 142 6.69 -2.12 24.20
CA ILE A 142 6.74 -1.98 25.68
C ILE A 142 7.29 -0.60 26.07
N LYS A 143 8.34 -0.12 25.40
CA LYS A 143 8.89 1.23 25.64
C LYS A 143 7.96 2.35 25.20
N LEU A 144 7.14 2.11 24.16
CA LEU A 144 6.18 3.08 23.64
C LEU A 144 4.99 3.30 24.59
N LEU A 145 4.42 2.22 25.12
CA LEU A 145 3.16 2.27 25.89
C LEU A 145 3.13 3.35 26.98
N PRO A 146 4.13 3.50 27.87
CA PRO A 146 4.09 4.53 28.90
C PRO A 146 4.21 5.96 28.35
N THR A 147 4.55 6.14 27.08
CA THR A 147 4.61 7.47 26.43
C THR A 147 3.26 7.89 25.83
N LEU A 148 2.29 6.98 25.73
CA LEU A 148 0.95 7.21 25.22
C LEU A 148 0.05 7.71 26.37
N THR A 149 0.23 8.97 26.77
CA THR A 149 -0.42 9.56 27.95
C THR A 149 -1.80 10.13 27.66
N ASN A 150 -2.14 10.38 26.40
CA ASN A 150 -3.46 10.87 26.01
C ASN A 150 -4.51 9.76 26.13
N LYS A 151 -5.75 10.16 26.32
CA LYS A 151 -6.89 9.22 26.38
C LYS A 151 -7.11 8.57 25.02
N ALA A 152 -6.97 7.24 24.96
CA ALA A 152 -7.36 6.50 23.78
C ALA A 152 -8.89 6.54 23.62
N ILE A 153 -9.37 6.86 22.44
CA ILE A 153 -10.80 6.89 22.09
C ILE A 153 -11.18 5.83 21.07
N ALA A 154 -10.22 5.30 20.31
CA ALA A 154 -10.45 4.16 19.43
C ALA A 154 -9.14 3.38 19.17
N PHE A 155 -9.29 2.07 18.91
CA PHE A 155 -8.22 1.14 18.50
C PHE A 155 -8.65 0.38 17.26
N GLU A 156 -7.72 0.17 16.30
CA GLU A 156 -7.92 -0.57 15.05
C GLU A 156 -9.23 -0.22 14.33
N GLU A 157 -9.60 1.06 14.43
CA GLU A 157 -10.88 1.49 13.89
C GLU A 157 -10.81 1.64 12.38
N ARG A 158 -11.74 0.95 11.72
CA ARG A 158 -11.90 1.02 10.27
C ARG A 158 -12.88 2.14 9.89
N ILE A 159 -12.43 3.03 9.00
CA ILE A 159 -13.25 4.12 8.47
C ILE A 159 -13.35 3.98 6.95
N ASN A 160 -14.58 4.01 6.45
CA ASN A 160 -14.88 4.21 5.04
C ASN A 160 -15.27 5.66 4.82
N PHE A 161 -14.62 6.34 3.90
CA PHE A 161 -14.89 7.77 3.64
C PHE A 161 -14.83 8.09 2.15
N SER A 162 -15.48 9.20 1.77
CA SER A 162 -15.54 9.66 0.39
C SER A 162 -14.40 10.64 0.10
N ILE A 163 -13.84 10.54 -1.10
CA ILE A 163 -12.85 11.52 -1.61
C ILE A 163 -13.36 12.27 -2.83
N GLY A 164 -14.65 12.12 -3.15
CA GLY A 164 -15.31 12.82 -4.25
C GLY A 164 -16.45 12.01 -4.86
N GLU A 165 -17.34 12.70 -5.55
CA GLU A 165 -18.50 12.12 -6.21
C GLU A 165 -18.09 11.11 -7.30
N GLY A 166 -18.79 9.99 -7.35
CA GLY A 166 -18.57 8.94 -8.34
C GLY A 166 -17.22 8.22 -8.18
N ILE A 167 -16.50 8.40 -7.08
CA ILE A 167 -15.28 7.68 -6.72
C ILE A 167 -15.64 6.65 -5.64
N PRO A 168 -15.09 5.41 -5.70
CA PRO A 168 -15.23 4.45 -4.61
C PRO A 168 -14.83 5.04 -3.26
N GLN A 169 -15.49 4.60 -2.19
CA GLN A 169 -15.02 4.95 -0.85
C GLN A 169 -13.62 4.39 -0.61
N VAL A 170 -12.82 5.14 0.12
CA VAL A 170 -11.53 4.66 0.59
C VAL A 170 -11.69 4.13 2.01
N THR A 171 -11.16 2.93 2.27
CA THR A 171 -11.08 2.41 3.63
C THR A 171 -9.67 2.50 4.18
N ILE A 172 -9.58 2.98 5.42
CA ILE A 172 -8.37 2.97 6.23
C ILE A 172 -8.65 2.25 7.55
N ALA A 173 -7.59 1.80 8.22
CA ALA A 173 -7.62 1.45 9.62
C ALA A 173 -6.40 2.09 10.27
N TYR A 174 -6.55 2.70 11.41
CA TYR A 174 -5.46 3.23 12.23
C TYR A 174 -5.35 2.44 13.53
N ASP A 175 -4.14 2.35 14.06
CA ASP A 175 -3.92 1.50 15.23
C ASP A 175 -4.49 2.12 16.50
N ARG A 176 -4.36 3.45 16.66
CA ARG A 176 -4.84 4.16 17.85
C ARG A 176 -5.22 5.60 17.53
N LEU A 177 -6.37 6.04 18.01
CA LEU A 177 -6.79 7.43 18.02
C LEU A 177 -6.85 7.91 19.49
N GLU A 178 -6.24 9.04 19.74
CA GLU A 178 -6.16 9.66 21.06
C GLU A 178 -6.82 11.02 21.08
N GLU A 179 -7.29 11.42 22.25
CA GLU A 179 -7.76 12.77 22.56
C GLU A 179 -6.93 13.32 23.72
N ASP A 180 -6.34 14.50 23.54
CA ASP A 180 -5.62 15.19 24.60
C ASP A 180 -6.56 15.96 25.55
N GLU A 181 -6.00 16.62 26.57
CA GLU A 181 -6.76 17.40 27.55
C GLU A 181 -7.52 18.61 26.96
N ASN A 182 -7.12 19.08 25.79
CA ASN A 182 -7.79 20.16 25.05
C ASN A 182 -8.88 19.62 24.11
N GLY A 183 -9.09 18.31 24.08
CA GLY A 183 -9.98 17.63 23.16
C GLY A 183 -9.43 17.55 21.73
N ASP A 184 -8.13 17.77 21.51
CA ASP A 184 -7.52 17.64 20.20
C ASP A 184 -7.20 16.19 19.88
N LEU A 185 -7.39 15.80 18.61
CA LEU A 185 -7.23 14.43 18.14
C LEU A 185 -5.80 14.17 17.65
N HIS A 186 -5.28 12.99 17.97
CA HIS A 186 -3.96 12.53 17.56
C HIS A 186 -4.05 11.08 17.08
N ILE A 187 -3.51 10.80 15.90
CA ILE A 187 -3.42 9.44 15.36
C ILE A 187 -2.04 8.89 15.68
N VAL A 188 -1.98 7.67 16.19
CA VAL A 188 -0.75 6.90 16.37
C VAL A 188 -0.89 5.60 15.58
N ASP A 189 0.13 5.30 14.76
CA ASP A 189 0.14 4.13 13.90
C ASP A 189 1.55 3.52 13.94
N TRP A 190 1.66 2.26 14.33
CA TRP A 190 2.95 1.57 14.39
C TRP A 190 3.24 0.82 13.11
N LYS A 191 4.51 0.68 12.85
CA LYS A 191 5.03 0.06 11.64
C LYS A 191 6.12 -0.95 11.97
N THR A 192 5.97 -2.13 11.42
CA THR A 192 6.99 -3.19 11.45
C THR A 192 7.99 -3.08 10.29
N GLY A 193 7.94 -2.01 9.50
CA GLY A 193 8.85 -1.71 8.39
C GLY A 193 9.98 -0.76 8.76
N LYS A 194 10.78 -0.37 7.77
CA LYS A 194 11.82 0.65 7.92
C LYS A 194 11.25 2.06 7.98
N VAL A 195 11.88 2.93 8.76
CA VAL A 195 11.47 4.33 8.89
C VAL A 195 11.41 5.05 7.55
N MET A 196 10.31 5.76 7.33
CA MET A 196 10.11 6.60 6.17
C MET A 196 11.10 7.77 6.15
N SER A 197 11.65 8.07 4.99
CA SER A 197 12.63 9.14 4.82
C SER A 197 12.49 9.88 3.48
N GLY A 198 13.11 11.06 3.42
CA GLY A 198 13.24 11.84 2.20
C GLY A 198 11.90 12.14 1.52
N LYS A 199 11.85 11.98 0.20
CA LYS A 199 10.67 12.29 -0.62
C LYS A 199 9.40 11.55 -0.18
N LYS A 200 9.51 10.35 0.41
CA LYS A 200 8.34 9.61 0.90
C LYS A 200 7.56 10.39 1.95
N LEU A 201 8.22 11.20 2.78
CA LEU A 201 7.55 12.03 3.78
C LEU A 201 6.57 13.07 3.19
N THR A 202 6.72 13.40 1.90
CA THR A 202 5.82 14.33 1.21
C THR A 202 4.89 13.66 0.20
N THR A 203 5.13 12.40 -0.17
CA THR A 203 4.42 11.73 -1.27
C THR A 203 3.66 10.48 -0.87
N ASP A 204 3.85 9.98 0.36
CA ASP A 204 3.07 8.87 0.90
C ASP A 204 1.63 9.31 1.14
N LEU A 205 0.68 8.50 0.72
CA LEU A 205 -0.74 8.84 0.82
C LEU A 205 -1.31 8.55 2.21
N GLN A 206 -0.62 7.75 3.03
CA GLN A 206 -1.16 7.31 4.32
C GLN A 206 -1.49 8.48 5.25
N PRO A 207 -0.59 9.43 5.54
CA PRO A 207 -0.91 10.52 6.46
C PRO A 207 -2.15 11.31 6.00
N ALA A 208 -2.19 11.68 4.72
CA ALA A 208 -3.29 12.49 4.19
C ALA A 208 -4.65 11.76 4.24
N LEU A 209 -4.68 10.47 3.88
CA LEU A 209 -5.92 9.69 3.88
C LEU A 209 -6.42 9.41 5.30
N TYR A 210 -5.52 9.17 6.25
CA TYR A 210 -5.89 8.94 7.66
C TYR A 210 -6.43 10.21 8.30
N LEU A 211 -5.75 11.33 8.11
CA LEU A 211 -6.18 12.64 8.62
C LEU A 211 -7.56 13.04 8.04
N GLN A 212 -7.76 12.85 6.74
CA GLN A 212 -9.04 13.14 6.09
C GLN A 212 -10.17 12.24 6.58
N ALA A 213 -9.90 10.94 6.75
CA ALA A 213 -10.89 9.97 7.24
C ALA A 213 -11.36 10.31 8.67
N VAL A 214 -10.42 10.62 9.57
CA VAL A 214 -10.74 11.01 10.95
C VAL A 214 -11.50 12.34 10.96
N LYS A 215 -11.09 13.32 10.15
CA LYS A 215 -11.83 14.58 10.00
C LYS A 215 -13.28 14.33 9.57
N GLU A 216 -13.51 13.47 8.58
CA GLU A 216 -14.85 13.19 8.08
C GLU A 216 -15.72 12.50 9.15
N LYS A 217 -15.16 11.55 9.87
CA LYS A 217 -15.88 10.79 10.89
C LYS A 217 -16.14 11.59 12.16
N TYR A 218 -15.15 12.30 12.65
CA TYR A 218 -15.21 13.00 13.95
C TYR A 218 -15.49 14.52 13.83
N GLY A 219 -15.60 15.03 12.59
CA GLY A 219 -15.87 16.46 12.33
C GLY A 219 -14.68 17.38 12.67
N LYS A 220 -13.56 16.83 13.11
CA LYS A 220 -12.38 17.59 13.58
C LYS A 220 -11.10 17.02 12.95
N MET A 221 -10.26 17.92 12.40
CA MET A 221 -8.97 17.55 11.86
C MET A 221 -8.01 17.20 13.00
N PRO A 222 -7.35 16.03 12.97
CA PRO A 222 -6.33 15.71 13.98
C PRO A 222 -5.19 16.73 13.99
N LYS A 223 -4.66 17.00 15.17
CA LYS A 223 -3.48 17.88 15.35
C LYS A 223 -2.19 17.20 14.95
N SER A 224 -2.12 15.88 15.06
CA SER A 224 -0.95 15.14 14.65
C SER A 224 -1.29 13.74 14.12
N PHE A 225 -0.36 13.24 13.32
CA PHE A 225 -0.30 11.85 12.89
C PHE A 225 1.12 11.33 13.14
N LYS A 226 1.26 10.35 14.02
CA LYS A 226 2.53 9.75 14.43
C LYS A 226 2.66 8.35 13.86
N LEU A 227 3.76 8.09 13.15
CA LEU A 227 4.22 6.78 12.71
C LEU A 227 5.34 6.32 13.63
N VAL A 228 5.14 5.21 14.33
CA VAL A 228 6.15 4.60 15.22
C VAL A 228 6.69 3.32 14.59
N TYR A 229 7.97 3.30 14.28
CA TYR A 229 8.63 2.17 13.61
C TYR A 229 9.21 1.22 14.66
N VAL A 230 8.37 0.33 15.19
CA VAL A 230 8.70 -0.55 16.31
C VAL A 230 9.81 -1.57 16.00
N SER A 231 10.03 -1.91 14.72
CA SER A 231 11.11 -2.83 14.31
C SER A 231 12.35 -2.14 13.72
N ASP A 232 12.34 -0.81 13.63
CA ASP A 232 13.50 -0.03 13.13
C ASP A 232 14.07 0.82 14.27
N ILE A 233 15.07 0.26 14.95
CA ILE A 233 15.71 0.86 16.12
C ILE A 233 16.97 1.63 15.74
N ASP A 234 17.34 2.59 16.57
CA ASP A 234 18.63 3.28 16.50
C ASP A 234 19.76 2.46 17.16
N LYS A 235 20.96 3.00 17.18
CA LYS A 235 22.14 2.34 17.81
C LYS A 235 22.01 2.16 19.33
N GLN A 236 21.11 2.89 19.96
CA GLN A 236 20.81 2.83 21.40
C GLN A 236 19.64 1.88 21.70
N GLY A 237 19.05 1.25 20.67
CA GLY A 237 17.90 0.35 20.82
C GLY A 237 16.57 1.08 21.03
N ASN A 238 16.45 2.34 20.61
CA ASN A 238 15.19 3.08 20.65
C ASN A 238 14.49 2.97 19.29
N TYR A 239 13.16 2.83 19.32
CA TYR A 239 12.35 2.90 18.11
C TYR A 239 12.47 4.26 17.43
N LYS A 240 12.28 4.29 16.12
CA LYS A 240 12.25 5.52 15.33
C LYS A 240 10.80 5.98 15.12
N GLU A 241 10.60 7.28 14.98
CA GLU A 241 9.27 7.82 14.71
C GLU A 241 9.28 8.93 13.66
N ARG A 242 8.09 9.21 13.12
CA ARG A 242 7.81 10.36 12.23
C ARG A 242 6.47 10.95 12.64
N THR A 243 6.50 12.17 13.12
CA THR A 243 5.28 12.88 13.52
C THR A 243 5.01 14.02 12.56
N PHE A 244 3.81 14.01 12.00
CA PHE A 244 3.27 15.07 11.18
C PHE A 244 2.40 15.95 12.05
N HIS A 245 2.77 17.20 12.24
CA HIS A 245 2.02 18.19 13.02
C HIS A 245 1.25 19.12 12.11
N SER A 246 0.02 19.45 12.48
CA SER A 246 -0.81 20.41 11.75
C SER A 246 -0.19 21.81 11.77
N ILE A 247 -0.14 22.46 10.61
CA ILE A 247 0.25 23.87 10.44
C ILE A 247 -1.01 24.75 10.39
N ASP A 248 -1.98 24.38 9.52
CA ASP A 248 -3.18 25.19 9.24
C ASP A 248 -4.46 24.34 9.08
N GLY A 249 -4.45 23.10 9.54
CA GLY A 249 -5.57 22.17 9.40
C GLY A 249 -5.68 21.49 8.02
N ASN A 250 -4.89 21.88 7.02
CA ASN A 250 -4.79 21.23 5.72
C ASN A 250 -3.34 20.84 5.37
N LYS A 251 -2.37 21.52 5.96
CA LYS A 251 -0.95 21.24 5.82
C LYS A 251 -0.38 20.69 7.09
N PHE A 252 0.46 19.68 6.93
CA PHE A 252 1.16 19.02 8.02
C PHE A 252 2.65 19.01 7.75
N VAL A 253 3.45 19.23 8.79
CA VAL A 253 4.92 19.22 8.72
C VAL A 253 5.48 18.06 9.53
N CYS A 254 6.41 17.31 8.91
CA CYS A 254 7.25 16.35 9.59
C CYS A 254 8.69 16.88 9.61
N LYS A 255 9.27 17.02 10.80
CA LYS A 255 10.66 17.46 10.96
C LYS A 255 11.59 16.26 11.12
N VAL A 256 12.68 16.25 10.37
CA VAL A 256 13.75 15.22 10.46
C VAL A 256 15.10 15.93 10.49
N GLY A 257 15.72 15.98 11.67
CA GLY A 257 16.86 16.85 11.90
C GLY A 257 16.49 18.30 11.59
N ASN A 258 17.28 18.96 10.76
CA ASN A 258 17.04 20.36 10.36
C ASN A 258 16.16 20.50 9.09
N LYS A 259 15.57 19.40 8.59
CA LYS A 259 14.74 19.43 7.38
C LYS A 259 13.26 19.32 7.74
N GLU A 260 12.45 20.13 7.06
CA GLU A 260 11.00 20.10 7.14
C GLU A 260 10.42 19.48 5.86
N TYR A 261 9.45 18.58 6.05
CA TYR A 261 8.73 17.91 4.97
C TYR A 261 7.26 18.23 5.14
N ILE A 262 6.69 18.98 4.20
CA ILE A 262 5.30 19.43 4.24
C ILE A 262 4.46 18.52 3.38
N GLN A 263 3.34 18.04 3.94
CA GLN A 263 2.25 17.42 3.21
C GLN A 263 1.06 18.36 3.16
N ASP A 264 0.48 18.53 1.97
CA ASP A 264 -0.80 19.18 1.74
C ASP A 264 -1.86 18.11 1.49
N ILE A 265 -2.83 17.99 2.39
CA ILE A 265 -3.86 16.95 2.33
C ILE A 265 -4.69 17.09 1.04
N SER A 266 -5.09 18.31 0.68
CA SER A 266 -5.91 18.54 -0.51
C SER A 266 -5.18 18.12 -1.78
N GLU A 267 -3.87 18.38 -1.87
CA GLU A 267 -3.08 17.94 -3.02
C GLU A 267 -2.93 16.41 -3.06
N GLN A 268 -2.76 15.74 -1.91
CA GLN A 268 -2.72 14.29 -1.88
C GLN A 268 -4.07 13.67 -2.26
N ILE A 269 -5.18 14.23 -1.82
CA ILE A 269 -6.53 13.79 -2.24
C ILE A 269 -6.71 13.95 -3.75
N LYS A 270 -6.26 15.07 -4.36
CA LYS A 270 -6.27 15.25 -5.82
C LYS A 270 -5.42 14.19 -6.54
N VAL A 271 -4.28 13.79 -5.96
CA VAL A 271 -3.49 12.67 -6.51
C VAL A 271 -4.31 11.40 -6.53
N VAL A 272 -4.98 11.05 -5.44
CA VAL A 272 -5.83 9.86 -5.36
C VAL A 272 -6.99 9.92 -6.37
N GLN A 273 -7.66 11.06 -6.49
CA GLN A 273 -8.72 11.28 -7.49
C GLN A 273 -8.22 11.05 -8.93
N LYS A 274 -7.01 11.55 -9.26
CA LYS A 274 -6.37 11.30 -10.57
C LYS A 274 -6.08 9.82 -10.81
N LEU A 275 -5.62 9.08 -9.79
CA LEU A 275 -5.40 7.65 -9.88
C LEU A 275 -6.73 6.92 -10.17
N PHE A 276 -7.81 7.27 -9.47
CA PHE A 276 -9.13 6.70 -9.75
C PHE A 276 -9.65 7.02 -11.15
N ALA A 277 -9.41 8.22 -11.66
CA ALA A 277 -9.75 8.54 -13.04
C ALA A 277 -9.01 7.64 -14.05
N GLN A 278 -7.77 7.30 -13.77
CA GLN A 278 -6.99 6.35 -14.60
C GLN A 278 -7.51 4.91 -14.47
N ILE A 279 -7.87 4.48 -13.26
CA ILE A 279 -8.47 3.16 -13.00
C ILE A 279 -9.78 3.03 -13.80
N LYS A 280 -10.66 4.04 -13.76
CA LYS A 280 -11.90 4.07 -14.54
C LYS A 280 -11.67 4.00 -16.05
N GLN A 281 -10.57 4.57 -16.54
CA GLN A 281 -10.17 4.50 -17.94
C GLN A 281 -9.53 3.15 -18.32
N GLY A 282 -9.38 2.22 -17.38
CA GLY A 282 -8.75 0.93 -17.62
C GLY A 282 -7.24 1.00 -17.87
N LYS A 283 -6.55 1.98 -17.32
CA LYS A 283 -5.10 2.14 -17.47
C LYS A 283 -4.37 1.20 -16.51
N PHE A 284 -4.15 -0.04 -16.95
CA PHE A 284 -3.51 -1.10 -16.16
C PHE A 284 -2.25 -1.63 -16.84
N SER A 285 -1.42 -0.76 -17.36
CA SER A 285 -0.15 -1.18 -17.95
C SER A 285 0.90 -1.54 -16.89
N ILE A 286 1.79 -2.46 -17.24
CA ILE A 286 3.02 -2.67 -16.48
C ILE A 286 3.87 -1.37 -16.63
N PRO A 287 4.42 -0.82 -15.54
CA PRO A 287 5.28 0.35 -15.62
C PRO A 287 6.48 0.10 -16.53
N ALA A 288 6.87 1.08 -17.34
CA ALA A 288 8.05 0.98 -18.20
C ALA A 288 9.35 0.76 -17.38
N LYS A 289 9.39 1.30 -16.17
CA LYS A 289 10.45 1.08 -15.17
C LYS A 289 9.80 0.64 -13.85
N PRO A 290 9.48 -0.66 -13.71
CA PRO A 290 8.92 -1.15 -12.47
C PRO A 290 9.96 -1.05 -11.35
N ASP A 291 9.48 -0.89 -10.10
CA ASP A 291 10.35 -1.03 -8.94
C ASP A 291 10.98 -2.43 -8.96
N TYR A 292 12.32 -2.47 -9.00
CA TYR A 292 13.06 -3.72 -9.13
C TYR A 292 12.69 -4.73 -8.05
N PHE A 293 12.72 -4.29 -6.77
CA PHE A 293 12.47 -5.18 -5.65
C PHE A 293 11.03 -5.67 -5.63
N LYS A 294 10.06 -4.76 -5.84
CA LYS A 294 8.65 -5.14 -5.91
C LYS A 294 8.37 -6.12 -7.05
N CYS A 295 8.94 -5.88 -8.22
CA CYS A 295 8.71 -6.76 -9.37
C CYS A 295 9.45 -8.11 -9.23
N LYS A 296 10.66 -8.12 -8.65
CA LYS A 296 11.43 -9.35 -8.40
C LYS A 296 10.72 -10.27 -7.41
N MET A 297 10.10 -9.69 -6.38
CA MET A 297 9.38 -10.42 -5.32
C MET A 297 7.86 -10.46 -5.56
N CYS A 298 7.42 -10.24 -6.79
CA CYS A 298 6.00 -10.19 -7.11
C CYS A 298 5.43 -11.58 -7.29
N ASP A 299 4.55 -12.00 -6.41
CA ASP A 299 3.85 -13.28 -6.44
C ASP A 299 3.12 -13.55 -7.78
N PHE A 300 2.55 -12.52 -8.39
CA PHE A 300 1.89 -12.67 -9.70
C PHE A 300 2.87 -12.96 -10.85
N LYS A 301 4.13 -12.52 -10.73
CA LYS A 301 5.17 -12.91 -11.66
C LYS A 301 5.58 -14.36 -11.44
N GLU A 302 5.75 -14.76 -10.20
CA GLU A 302 6.08 -16.11 -9.79
C GLU A 302 4.99 -17.12 -10.23
N LYS A 303 3.72 -16.72 -10.06
CA LYS A 303 2.55 -17.50 -10.56
C LYS A 303 2.35 -17.47 -12.08
N GLY A 304 3.23 -16.80 -12.85
CA GLY A 304 3.11 -16.70 -14.31
C GLY A 304 1.95 -15.83 -14.80
N LEU A 305 1.26 -15.07 -13.92
CA LEU A 305 0.17 -14.17 -14.27
C LEU A 305 0.65 -12.83 -14.85
N CYS A 306 1.92 -12.54 -14.72
CA CYS A 306 2.58 -11.35 -15.23
C CYS A 306 3.94 -11.74 -15.80
N SER A 307 4.20 -11.38 -17.08
CA SER A 307 5.51 -11.61 -17.71
C SER A 307 6.64 -10.80 -17.04
N GLY A 308 6.27 -9.80 -16.24
CA GLY A 308 7.20 -8.77 -15.81
C GLY A 308 7.62 -7.91 -17.01
N ASN A 309 8.44 -6.90 -16.78
CA ASN A 309 9.25 -6.37 -17.86
C ASN A 309 10.44 -7.33 -17.98
N ASP A 310 10.47 -8.18 -18.98
CA ASP A 310 11.62 -9.02 -19.25
C ASP A 310 12.86 -8.14 -19.36
N THR A 311 13.61 -8.21 -18.35
CA THR A 311 15.03 -7.98 -18.01
C THR A 311 15.95 -7.19 -18.95
N GLN A 312 15.57 -6.78 -20.12
CA GLN A 312 16.45 -6.00 -21.01
C GLN A 312 16.63 -4.53 -20.59
N ASN A 313 15.82 -4.04 -19.63
CA ASN A 313 15.90 -2.66 -19.12
C ASN A 313 16.10 -2.57 -17.60
N TRP A 314 16.55 -3.62 -16.94
CA TRP A 314 16.95 -3.52 -15.56
C TRP A 314 18.24 -2.67 -15.50
N ILE A 315 18.13 -1.48 -14.96
CA ILE A 315 19.31 -0.73 -14.54
C ILE A 315 20.01 -1.62 -13.52
N ASN A 316 21.21 -2.07 -13.86
CA ASN A 316 22.03 -2.87 -12.97
C ASN A 316 22.38 -1.99 -11.76
N ILE A 317 21.65 -2.18 -10.65
CA ILE A 317 21.81 -1.39 -9.42
C ILE A 317 23.27 -1.44 -8.92
N ASN A 318 24.00 -2.52 -9.24
CA ASN A 318 25.40 -2.61 -8.90
C ASN A 318 26.25 -1.67 -9.75
N GLU A 319 25.91 -1.43 -11.02
CA GLU A 319 26.56 -0.44 -11.88
C GLU A 319 26.20 0.98 -11.45
N GLU A 320 24.96 1.24 -11.05
CA GLU A 320 24.58 2.55 -10.50
C GLU A 320 25.20 2.80 -9.11
N ARG A 321 25.26 1.79 -8.25
CA ARG A 321 25.99 1.89 -6.97
C ARG A 321 27.46 2.22 -7.16
N GLN A 322 28.13 1.59 -8.13
CA GLN A 322 29.52 1.91 -8.47
C GLN A 322 29.65 3.30 -9.09
N LYS A 323 28.68 3.73 -9.88
CA LYS A 323 28.72 5.03 -10.59
C LYS A 323 28.39 6.23 -9.68
N TYR A 324 27.58 6.04 -8.62
CA TYR A 324 27.12 7.12 -7.74
C TYR A 324 27.54 6.96 -6.28
N GLY A 325 28.36 5.97 -5.92
CA GLY A 325 28.96 5.84 -4.59
C GLY A 325 27.95 5.58 -3.46
N TRP A 326 26.92 4.76 -3.72
CA TRP A 326 25.90 4.41 -2.71
C TRP A 326 26.32 3.21 -1.87
#